data_62f4e8db83a6d6d2a413ec0c86a5a799
#
_entry.id   62f4e8db83a6d6d2a413ec0c86a5a799
#
_cell.length_a   1.000
_cell.length_b   1.000
_cell.length_c   1.000
_cell.angle_alpha   90.00
_cell.angle_beta   90.00
_cell.angle_gamma   90.00
#
_symmetry.space_group_name_H-M   'P 1'
#
loop_
_entity.id
_entity.type
_entity.pdbx_description
1 polymer ?
#
loop_
_entity_poly.entity_id
_entity_poly.type
_entity_poly.pdbx_seq_one_letter_code
_entity_poly.pdbx_strand_id
1 'polypeptide(L)'
;MTYLVGLSGPKGVGKTTTKSILIDTIQQKYDVGSVSFAEPVYNIVSEITGESVQWLKENKTNMWHNGIWAGWTPRRLLQYVGTDLFRNNLSQNIWVDIAVNRAKKSLLDIVIFDDCRFENEVAQLDLTIELQRDGVRYTSEHLSEMGGLPVDAQWSIDNPQYIAALAQYVIERYEATK
;
A
#
# COMPACT_ATOMS: atom_id res chain seq x y z
N MET A 1 2.55 -21.46 -3.25
CA MET A 1 2.99 -20.39 -2.30
C MET A 1 2.52 -19.07 -2.88
N THR A 2 1.87 -18.20 -2.10
CA THR A 2 1.40 -16.89 -2.60
C THR A 2 2.59 -15.99 -2.88
N TYR A 3 2.66 -15.38 -4.05
CA TYR A 3 3.70 -14.43 -4.46
C TYR A 3 3.28 -13.00 -4.09
N LEU A 4 4.12 -12.30 -3.35
CA LEU A 4 3.80 -11.00 -2.76
C LEU A 4 4.49 -9.88 -3.55
N VAL A 5 3.71 -8.99 -4.15
CA VAL A 5 4.19 -7.88 -4.99
C VAL A 5 3.89 -6.54 -4.33
N GLY A 6 4.89 -5.70 -4.15
CA GLY A 6 4.76 -4.36 -3.60
C GLY A 6 4.89 -3.25 -4.63
N LEU A 7 4.00 -2.28 -4.57
CA LEU A 7 4.09 -1.03 -5.33
C LEU A 7 4.42 0.13 -4.38
N SER A 8 5.50 0.82 -4.66
CA SER A 8 5.90 2.06 -3.98
C SER A 8 5.89 3.25 -4.95
N GLY A 9 6.22 4.43 -4.47
CA GLY A 9 6.29 5.64 -5.29
C GLY A 9 5.57 6.83 -4.64
N PRO A 10 5.80 8.05 -5.13
CA PRO A 10 5.29 9.29 -4.54
C PRO A 10 3.75 9.34 -4.51
N LYS A 11 3.22 10.21 -3.68
CA LYS A 11 1.79 10.48 -3.64
C LYS A 11 1.30 10.98 -5.00
N GLY A 12 0.20 10.42 -5.50
CA GLY A 12 -0.38 10.82 -6.80
C GLY A 12 0.27 10.18 -8.02
N VAL A 13 1.32 9.37 -7.87
CA VAL A 13 1.96 8.68 -9.01
C VAL A 13 1.00 7.74 -9.75
N GLY A 14 -0.01 7.18 -9.07
CA GLY A 14 -1.00 6.30 -9.68
C GLY A 14 -0.98 4.85 -9.18
N LYS A 15 -0.41 4.58 -8.00
CA LYS A 15 -0.31 3.22 -7.42
C LYS A 15 -1.63 2.45 -7.44
N THR A 16 -2.70 3.05 -6.95
CA THR A 16 -4.02 2.38 -6.87
C THR A 16 -4.60 2.08 -8.25
N THR A 17 -4.43 3.00 -9.21
CA THR A 17 -4.85 2.77 -10.60
C THR A 17 -4.02 1.66 -11.24
N THR A 18 -2.71 1.69 -11.07
CA THR A 18 -1.81 0.64 -11.57
C THR A 18 -2.17 -0.72 -10.97
N LYS A 19 -2.39 -0.80 -9.65
CA LYS A 19 -2.85 -2.03 -9.00
C LYS A 19 -4.12 -2.59 -9.64
N SER A 20 -5.14 -1.76 -9.88
CA SER A 20 -6.39 -2.22 -10.50
C SER A 20 -6.15 -2.81 -11.89
N ILE A 21 -5.36 -2.13 -12.72
CA ILE A 21 -5.02 -2.61 -14.07
C ILE A 21 -4.19 -3.91 -14.02
N LEU A 22 -3.24 -4.02 -13.07
CA LEU A 22 -2.48 -5.25 -12.87
C LEU A 22 -3.39 -6.42 -12.51
N ILE A 23 -4.33 -6.22 -11.57
CA ILE A 23 -5.29 -7.25 -11.18
C ILE A 23 -6.13 -7.66 -12.39
N ASP A 24 -6.73 -6.70 -13.12
CA ASP A 24 -7.57 -6.97 -14.29
C ASP A 24 -6.82 -7.74 -15.40
N THR A 25 -5.52 -7.50 -15.54
CA THR A 25 -4.69 -8.17 -16.53
C THR A 25 -4.26 -9.56 -16.08
N ILE A 26 -3.75 -9.68 -14.84
CA ILE A 26 -3.18 -10.92 -14.31
C ILE A 26 -4.27 -11.95 -14.02
N GLN A 27 -5.49 -11.54 -13.62
CA GLN A 27 -6.61 -12.44 -13.31
C GLN A 27 -7.08 -13.29 -14.50
N GLN A 28 -6.66 -12.94 -15.70
CA GLN A 28 -6.93 -13.77 -16.89
C GLN A 28 -6.17 -15.11 -16.87
N LYS A 29 -5.15 -15.23 -16.03
CA LYS A 29 -4.27 -16.40 -15.98
C LYS A 29 -4.05 -16.96 -14.57
N TYR A 30 -4.10 -16.12 -13.54
CA TYR A 30 -3.79 -16.47 -12.15
C TYR A 30 -4.80 -15.87 -11.18
N ASP A 31 -5.00 -16.53 -10.04
CA ASP A 31 -5.78 -15.98 -8.94
C ASP A 31 -4.99 -14.83 -8.29
N VAL A 32 -5.48 -13.60 -8.44
CA VAL A 32 -4.82 -12.39 -7.97
C VAL A 32 -5.75 -11.51 -7.15
N GLY A 33 -5.20 -10.86 -6.15
CA GLY A 33 -5.93 -9.90 -5.32
C GLY A 33 -5.00 -8.88 -4.69
N SER A 34 -5.53 -8.09 -3.76
CA SER A 34 -4.73 -7.10 -3.05
C SER A 34 -4.97 -7.10 -1.55
N VAL A 35 -3.92 -6.74 -0.82
CA VAL A 35 -3.93 -6.47 0.63
C VAL A 35 -3.26 -5.12 0.86
N SER A 36 -3.64 -4.40 1.91
CA SER A 36 -3.03 -3.13 2.30
C SER A 36 -2.45 -3.21 3.70
N PHE A 37 -1.25 -2.68 3.91
CA PHE A 37 -0.65 -2.55 5.24
C PHE A 37 -1.41 -1.58 6.13
N ALA A 38 -2.03 -0.56 5.55
CA ALA A 38 -2.77 0.46 6.28
C ALA A 38 -4.23 0.04 6.61
N GLU A 39 -4.78 -1.00 5.99
CA GLU A 39 -6.18 -1.38 6.18
C GLU A 39 -6.55 -1.62 7.66
N PRO A 40 -5.76 -2.36 8.46
CA PRO A 40 -6.06 -2.55 9.89
C PRO A 40 -6.08 -1.22 10.66
N VAL A 41 -5.22 -0.26 10.32
CA VAL A 41 -5.20 1.07 10.93
C VAL A 41 -6.49 1.82 10.63
N TYR A 42 -6.95 1.78 9.37
CA TYR A 42 -8.24 2.38 8.98
C TYR A 42 -9.41 1.76 9.72
N ASN A 43 -9.41 0.44 9.90
CA ASN A 43 -10.48 -0.26 10.61
C ASN A 43 -10.53 0.15 12.09
N ILE A 44 -9.38 0.26 12.76
CA ILE A 44 -9.31 0.74 14.15
C ILE A 44 -9.82 2.18 14.25
N VAL A 45 -9.36 3.08 13.37
CA VAL A 45 -9.79 4.48 13.39
C VAL A 45 -11.29 4.61 13.04
N SER A 46 -11.79 3.80 12.12
CA SER A 46 -13.22 3.71 11.81
C SER A 46 -14.03 3.34 13.03
N GLU A 47 -13.61 2.32 13.78
CA GLU A 47 -14.29 1.84 14.98
C GLU A 47 -14.32 2.90 16.09
N ILE A 48 -13.21 3.53 16.40
CA ILE A 48 -13.12 4.51 17.50
C ILE A 48 -13.73 5.87 17.16
N THR A 49 -13.91 6.20 15.87
CA THR A 49 -14.52 7.49 15.44
C THR A 49 -15.99 7.35 15.07
N GLY A 50 -16.44 6.14 14.74
CA GLY A 50 -17.76 5.89 14.16
C GLY A 50 -17.87 6.28 12.67
N GLU A 51 -16.76 6.75 12.05
CA GLU A 51 -16.73 7.12 10.63
C GLU A 51 -16.40 5.90 9.76
N SER A 52 -17.00 5.79 8.58
CA SER A 52 -16.64 4.71 7.66
C SER A 52 -15.22 4.84 7.14
N VAL A 53 -14.59 3.71 6.81
CA VAL A 53 -13.25 3.70 6.15
C VAL A 53 -13.25 4.55 4.88
N GLN A 54 -14.34 4.52 4.11
CA GLN A 54 -14.48 5.33 2.91
C GLN A 54 -14.45 6.83 3.23
N TRP A 55 -15.24 7.24 4.22
CA TRP A 55 -15.27 8.62 4.67
C TRP A 55 -13.88 9.10 5.15
N LEU A 56 -13.18 8.28 5.94
CA LEU A 56 -11.82 8.58 6.41
C LEU A 56 -10.83 8.77 5.24
N LYS A 57 -10.97 7.98 4.17
CA LYS A 57 -10.12 8.09 2.97
C LYS A 57 -10.40 9.37 2.17
N GLU A 58 -11.65 9.78 2.09
CA GLU A 58 -12.08 10.97 1.34
C GLU A 58 -11.82 12.27 2.11
N ASN A 59 -11.90 12.23 3.44
CA ASN A 59 -11.84 13.42 4.31
C ASN A 59 -10.54 13.56 5.09
N LYS A 60 -9.42 13.03 4.59
CA LYS A 60 -8.13 12.92 5.31
C LYS A 60 -7.64 14.20 5.99
N THR A 61 -7.96 15.35 5.43
CA THR A 61 -7.50 16.67 5.91
C THR A 61 -8.61 17.50 6.57
N ASN A 62 -9.85 17.00 6.57
CA ASN A 62 -10.96 17.70 7.20
C ASN A 62 -10.86 17.56 8.72
N MET A 63 -10.88 18.70 9.41
CA MET A 63 -10.81 18.71 10.87
C MET A 63 -12.17 18.39 11.48
N TRP A 64 -12.21 17.53 12.52
CA TRP A 64 -13.40 17.42 13.35
C TRP A 64 -13.53 18.67 14.24
N HIS A 65 -14.71 19.27 14.23
CA HIS A 65 -14.99 20.49 14.99
C HIS A 65 -15.64 20.23 16.36
N ASN A 66 -16.18 19.03 16.55
CA ASN A 66 -16.95 18.67 17.74
C ASN A 66 -16.54 17.29 18.30
N GLY A 67 -16.98 16.98 19.53
CA GLY A 67 -16.74 15.70 20.16
C GLY A 67 -15.31 15.52 20.67
N ILE A 68 -14.98 14.28 21.01
CA ILE A 68 -13.66 13.91 21.57
C ILE A 68 -12.52 14.06 20.56
N TRP A 69 -12.81 14.13 19.27
CA TRP A 69 -11.83 14.28 18.20
C TRP A 69 -11.69 15.73 17.72
N ALA A 70 -12.33 16.71 18.40
CA ALA A 70 -12.21 18.12 18.02
C ALA A 70 -10.74 18.55 17.91
N GLY A 71 -10.39 19.20 16.81
CA GLY A 71 -9.01 19.62 16.51
C GLY A 71 -8.12 18.54 15.86
N TRP A 72 -8.63 17.33 15.67
CA TRP A 72 -7.94 16.28 14.93
C TRP A 72 -8.42 16.21 13.48
N THR A 73 -7.57 15.68 12.61
CA THR A 73 -7.94 15.25 11.25
C THR A 73 -7.82 13.74 11.13
N PRO A 74 -8.55 13.08 10.22
CA PRO A 74 -8.36 11.65 9.94
C PRO A 74 -6.91 11.28 9.67
N ARG A 75 -6.17 12.09 8.89
CA ARG A 75 -4.75 11.87 8.63
C ARG A 75 -3.92 11.83 9.90
N ARG A 76 -4.08 12.82 10.78
CA ARG A 76 -3.34 12.89 12.04
C ARG A 76 -3.66 11.71 12.95
N LEU A 77 -4.92 11.32 13.03
CA LEU A 77 -5.34 10.19 13.86
C LEU A 77 -4.82 8.85 13.30
N LEU A 78 -4.89 8.65 11.98
CA LEU A 78 -4.31 7.47 11.33
C LEU A 78 -2.79 7.36 11.55
N GLN A 79 -2.06 8.48 11.48
CA GLN A 79 -0.62 8.50 11.77
C GLN A 79 -0.33 8.19 13.22
N TYR A 80 -1.09 8.79 14.15
CA TYR A 80 -0.94 8.54 15.58
C TYR A 80 -1.21 7.06 15.92
N VAL A 81 -2.33 6.51 15.47
CA VAL A 81 -2.66 5.09 15.70
C VAL A 81 -1.64 4.18 15.02
N GLY A 82 -1.37 4.41 13.74
CA GLY A 82 -0.50 3.52 12.96
C GLY A 82 0.96 3.53 13.41
N THR A 83 1.50 4.68 13.76
CA THR A 83 2.92 4.84 14.09
C THR A 83 3.11 4.99 15.58
N ASP A 84 2.58 6.07 16.18
CA ASP A 84 2.93 6.41 17.55
C ASP A 84 2.38 5.41 18.56
N LEU A 85 1.14 4.97 18.39
CA LEU A 85 0.49 4.05 19.31
C LEU A 85 0.94 2.60 19.10
N PHE A 86 0.94 2.11 17.87
CA PHE A 86 1.20 0.69 17.62
C PHE A 86 2.65 0.38 17.23
N ARG A 87 3.22 1.01 16.19
CA ARG A 87 4.58 0.70 15.76
C ARG A 87 5.60 0.99 16.86
N ASN A 88 5.51 2.17 17.49
CA ASN A 88 6.50 2.60 18.47
C ASN A 88 6.34 1.91 19.84
N ASN A 89 5.13 1.50 20.23
CA ASN A 89 4.87 0.96 21.55
C ASN A 89 4.67 -0.57 21.61
N LEU A 90 4.31 -1.21 20.48
CA LEU A 90 4.09 -2.66 20.43
C LEU A 90 5.12 -3.36 19.54
N SER A 91 5.11 -3.08 18.22
CA SER A 91 6.04 -3.71 17.29
C SER A 91 6.13 -2.89 16.00
N GLN A 92 7.35 -2.62 15.54
CA GLN A 92 7.60 -1.99 14.25
C GLN A 92 7.00 -2.80 13.09
N ASN A 93 6.86 -4.11 13.24
CA ASN A 93 6.37 -5.03 12.21
C ASN A 93 4.88 -5.35 12.33
N ILE A 94 4.15 -4.78 13.29
CA ILE A 94 2.77 -5.19 13.57
C ILE A 94 1.86 -5.21 12.33
N TRP A 95 1.91 -4.15 11.51
CA TRP A 95 1.08 -4.05 10.31
C TRP A 95 1.58 -4.97 9.18
N VAL A 96 2.90 -5.16 9.11
CA VAL A 96 3.54 -6.09 8.18
C VAL A 96 3.10 -7.51 8.47
N ASP A 97 3.22 -7.94 9.73
CA ASP A 97 2.85 -9.30 10.15
C ASP A 97 1.37 -9.58 9.89
N ILE A 98 0.49 -8.62 10.20
CA ILE A 98 -0.95 -8.76 9.94
C ILE A 98 -1.23 -8.88 8.44
N ALA A 99 -0.67 -8.00 7.63
CA ALA A 99 -0.96 -7.93 6.19
C ALA A 99 -0.36 -9.13 5.44
N VAL A 100 0.89 -9.50 5.71
CA VAL A 100 1.56 -10.66 5.10
C VAL A 100 0.87 -11.96 5.50
N ASN A 101 0.49 -12.14 6.77
CA ASN A 101 -0.27 -13.31 7.20
C ASN A 101 -1.63 -13.40 6.50
N ARG A 102 -2.32 -12.28 6.32
CA ARG A 102 -3.59 -12.22 5.57
C ARG A 102 -3.38 -12.62 4.10
N ALA A 103 -2.36 -12.08 3.45
CA ALA A 103 -2.01 -12.41 2.08
C ALA A 103 -1.71 -13.92 1.91
N LYS A 104 -0.88 -14.49 2.78
CA LYS A 104 -0.55 -15.92 2.75
C LYS A 104 -1.75 -16.84 3.01
N LYS A 105 -2.73 -16.40 3.79
CA LYS A 105 -3.97 -17.15 4.07
C LYS A 105 -5.02 -17.02 2.97
N SER A 106 -4.88 -16.10 2.03
CA SER A 106 -5.87 -15.86 0.97
C SER A 106 -5.93 -16.98 -0.07
N LEU A 107 -4.91 -17.84 -0.15
CA LEU A 107 -4.73 -18.90 -1.15
C LEU A 107 -4.66 -18.38 -2.60
N LEU A 108 -4.47 -17.08 -2.80
CA LEU A 108 -4.23 -16.49 -4.10
C LEU A 108 -2.84 -16.83 -4.62
N ASP A 109 -2.69 -16.88 -5.93
CA ASP A 109 -1.39 -17.03 -6.58
C ASP A 109 -0.51 -15.80 -6.36
N ILE A 110 -1.08 -14.61 -6.56
CA ILE A 110 -0.37 -13.32 -6.46
C ILE A 110 -1.20 -12.35 -5.60
N VAL A 111 -0.54 -11.67 -4.68
CA VAL A 111 -1.14 -10.58 -3.88
C VAL A 111 -0.34 -9.30 -4.05
N ILE A 112 -1.05 -8.20 -4.40
CA ILE A 112 -0.46 -6.89 -4.65
C ILE A 112 -0.72 -5.95 -3.47
N PHE A 113 0.34 -5.31 -2.98
CA PHE A 113 0.34 -4.24 -1.99
C PHE A 113 0.61 -2.91 -2.68
N ASP A 114 -0.29 -1.94 -2.63
CA ASP A 114 -0.12 -0.63 -3.27
C ASP A 114 0.21 0.52 -2.31
N ASP A 115 0.55 0.18 -1.07
CA ASP A 115 0.81 1.16 -0.02
C ASP A 115 2.15 0.96 0.72
N CYS A 116 3.15 0.36 0.04
CA CYS A 116 4.50 0.18 0.57
C CYS A 116 5.16 1.54 0.86
N ARG A 117 5.63 1.71 2.10
CA ARG A 117 6.20 2.98 2.59
C ARG A 117 7.41 2.84 3.49
N PHE A 118 7.68 1.63 4.00
CA PHE A 118 8.75 1.35 4.96
C PHE A 118 9.58 0.16 4.49
N GLU A 119 10.87 0.18 4.85
CA GLU A 119 11.81 -0.88 4.47
C GLU A 119 11.38 -2.26 5.00
N ASN A 120 10.83 -2.32 6.23
CA ASN A 120 10.34 -3.57 6.79
C ASN A 120 9.11 -4.14 6.08
N GLU A 121 8.35 -3.32 5.35
CA GLU A 121 7.25 -3.76 4.49
C GLU A 121 7.80 -4.43 3.24
N VAL A 122 8.70 -3.73 2.51
CA VAL A 122 9.28 -4.27 1.26
C VAL A 122 10.16 -5.49 1.50
N ALA A 123 10.84 -5.57 2.64
CA ALA A 123 11.67 -6.73 3.00
C ALA A 123 10.90 -8.05 3.17
N GLN A 124 9.58 -8.03 3.22
CA GLN A 124 8.72 -9.21 3.34
C GLN A 124 8.04 -9.60 2.01
N LEU A 125 8.33 -8.90 0.94
CA LEU A 125 7.72 -9.09 -0.37
C LEU A 125 8.69 -9.80 -1.32
N ASP A 126 8.14 -10.56 -2.27
CA ASP A 126 8.93 -11.31 -3.25
C ASP A 126 9.39 -10.43 -4.43
N LEU A 127 8.66 -9.34 -4.68
CA LEU A 127 8.96 -8.37 -5.72
C LEU A 127 8.49 -6.98 -5.30
N THR A 128 9.36 -5.99 -5.37
CA THR A 128 9.04 -4.58 -5.07
C THR A 128 9.35 -3.68 -6.25
N ILE A 129 8.39 -2.81 -6.59
CA ILE A 129 8.46 -1.95 -7.77
C ILE A 129 8.15 -0.52 -7.37
N GLU A 130 9.06 0.40 -7.66
CA GLU A 130 8.82 1.83 -7.53
C GLU A 130 8.22 2.39 -8.82
N LEU A 131 7.00 2.91 -8.72
CA LEU A 131 6.33 3.57 -9.84
C LEU A 131 6.82 5.00 -9.99
N GLN A 132 7.11 5.39 -11.21
CA GLN A 132 7.55 6.73 -11.58
C GLN A 132 6.60 7.34 -12.61
N ARG A 133 6.39 8.64 -12.52
CA ARG A 133 5.62 9.43 -13.49
C ARG A 133 6.23 10.81 -13.64
N ASP A 134 6.30 11.31 -14.87
CA ASP A 134 6.81 12.64 -15.16
C ASP A 134 6.05 13.71 -14.36
N GLY A 135 6.80 14.64 -13.78
CA GLY A 135 6.27 15.74 -12.97
C GLY A 135 5.82 15.35 -11.55
N VAL A 136 5.79 14.06 -11.19
CA VAL A 136 5.44 13.61 -9.84
C VAL A 136 6.69 13.29 -9.04
N ARG A 137 6.84 13.94 -7.87
CA ARG A 137 8.01 13.81 -7.00
C ARG A 137 7.60 13.54 -5.55
N TYR A 138 8.51 13.00 -4.78
CA TYR A 138 8.38 12.95 -3.32
C TYR A 138 8.45 14.39 -2.77
N THR A 139 7.47 14.79 -1.97
CA THR A 139 7.32 16.17 -1.49
C THR A 139 7.08 16.27 0.01
N SER A 140 7.05 15.16 0.74
CA SER A 140 6.70 15.12 2.15
C SER A 140 7.93 15.00 3.03
N GLU A 141 7.90 15.69 4.18
CA GLU A 141 8.89 15.55 5.25
C GLU A 141 8.60 14.34 6.18
N HIS A 142 7.43 13.68 6.00
CA HIS A 142 7.07 12.53 6.83
C HIS A 142 7.76 11.26 6.30
N LEU A 143 8.38 10.50 7.23
CA LEU A 143 9.12 9.27 6.93
C LEU A 143 8.42 8.32 5.96
N SER A 144 7.10 8.14 6.10
CA SER A 144 6.30 7.28 5.22
C SER A 144 6.09 7.80 3.79
N GLU A 145 6.63 8.96 3.45
CA GLU A 145 6.46 9.60 2.14
C GLU A 145 7.80 10.14 1.58
N MET A 146 8.94 9.75 2.17
CA MET A 146 10.28 10.26 1.77
C MET A 146 10.90 9.54 0.56
N GLY A 147 10.42 8.34 0.21
CA GLY A 147 11.03 7.52 -0.84
C GLY A 147 12.32 6.83 -0.41
N GLY A 148 13.08 6.33 -1.39
CA GLY A 148 14.38 5.68 -1.11
C GLY A 148 14.28 4.25 -0.59
N LEU A 149 13.13 3.58 -0.78
CA LEU A 149 12.99 2.17 -0.43
C LEU A 149 13.89 1.29 -1.29
N PRO A 150 14.45 0.21 -0.74
CA PRO A 150 15.14 -0.80 -1.53
C PRO A 150 14.12 -1.56 -2.39
N VAL A 151 14.13 -1.29 -3.70
CA VAL A 151 13.19 -1.88 -4.66
C VAL A 151 13.92 -2.71 -5.70
N ASP A 152 13.26 -3.76 -6.20
CA ASP A 152 13.82 -4.65 -7.22
C ASP A 152 13.81 -4.01 -8.61
N ALA A 153 12.83 -3.12 -8.86
CA ALA A 153 12.70 -2.44 -10.14
C ALA A 153 12.10 -1.03 -9.98
N GLN A 154 12.43 -0.15 -10.93
CA GLN A 154 11.75 1.13 -11.13
C GLN A 154 11.00 1.09 -12.45
N TRP A 155 9.76 1.59 -12.47
CA TRP A 155 8.87 1.46 -13.62
C TRP A 155 8.13 2.76 -13.92
N SER A 156 8.35 3.29 -15.14
CA SER A 156 7.57 4.44 -15.63
C SER A 156 6.13 4.01 -15.98
N ILE A 157 5.15 4.81 -15.59
CA ILE A 157 3.74 4.61 -15.90
C ILE A 157 3.11 5.78 -16.69
N ASP A 158 3.95 6.53 -17.39
CA ASP A 158 3.50 7.67 -18.21
C ASP A 158 2.65 7.24 -19.41
N ASN A 159 2.78 5.99 -19.85
CA ASN A 159 2.02 5.41 -20.93
C ASN A 159 1.27 4.15 -20.46
N PRO A 160 -0.04 3.98 -20.79
CA PRO A 160 -0.81 2.78 -20.44
C PRO A 160 -0.15 1.47 -20.92
N GLN A 161 0.57 1.47 -22.03
CA GLN A 161 1.29 0.30 -22.54
C GLN A 161 2.38 -0.15 -21.56
N TYR A 162 2.96 0.76 -20.78
CA TYR A 162 3.96 0.41 -19.77
C TYR A 162 3.34 -0.36 -18.59
N ILE A 163 2.08 -0.10 -18.27
CA ILE A 163 1.37 -0.85 -17.23
C ILE A 163 1.06 -2.28 -17.71
N ALA A 164 0.71 -2.47 -18.98
CA ALA A 164 0.53 -3.81 -19.55
C ALA A 164 1.86 -4.60 -19.55
N ALA A 165 2.97 -3.95 -19.91
CA ALA A 165 4.29 -4.55 -19.83
C ALA A 165 4.69 -4.87 -18.38
N LEU A 166 4.28 -4.04 -17.41
CA LEU A 166 4.48 -4.31 -15.98
C LEU A 166 3.72 -5.57 -15.53
N ALA A 167 2.48 -5.76 -16.00
CA ALA A 167 1.72 -6.98 -15.68
C ALA A 167 2.44 -8.24 -16.20
N GLN A 168 2.95 -8.19 -17.43
CA GLN A 168 3.74 -9.27 -18.00
C GLN A 168 5.02 -9.54 -17.19
N TYR A 169 5.73 -8.49 -16.79
CA TYR A 169 6.91 -8.60 -15.94
C TYR A 169 6.61 -9.28 -14.59
N VAL A 170 5.51 -8.91 -13.93
CA VAL A 170 5.07 -9.55 -12.68
C VAL A 170 4.79 -11.03 -12.89
N ILE A 171 4.10 -11.39 -13.99
CA ILE A 171 3.82 -12.79 -14.34
C ILE A 171 5.12 -13.58 -14.55
N GLU A 172 6.06 -13.06 -15.30
CA GLU A 172 7.36 -13.72 -15.58
C GLU A 172 8.15 -13.93 -14.28
N ARG A 173 8.16 -12.94 -13.38
CA ARG A 173 8.82 -13.08 -12.08
C ARG A 173 8.16 -14.14 -11.21
N TYR A 174 6.83 -14.21 -11.19
CA TYR A 174 6.09 -15.26 -10.48
C TYR A 174 6.36 -16.65 -11.07
N GLU A 175 6.34 -16.78 -12.40
CA GLU A 175 6.59 -18.07 -13.07
C GLU A 175 8.01 -18.59 -12.82
N ALA A 176 8.98 -17.71 -12.66
CA ALA A 176 10.35 -18.07 -12.32
C ALA A 176 10.51 -18.65 -10.90
N THR A 177 9.48 -18.57 -10.05
CA THR A 177 9.48 -19.15 -8.69
C THR A 177 8.83 -20.54 -8.62
N LYS A 178 8.24 -21.03 -9.73
CA LYS A 178 7.61 -22.35 -9.83
C LYS A 178 8.60 -23.44 -10.18
#